data_19758f829c574b94edc78f5f90ae74ec
#
_entry.id   19758f829c574b94edc78f5f90ae74ec
#
_cell.length_a   1.000
_cell.length_b   1.000
_cell.length_c   1.000
_cell.angle_alpha   90.00
_cell.angle_beta   90.00
_cell.angle_gamma   90.00
#
_symmetry.space_group_name_H-M   'P 1'
#
loop_
_entity.id
_entity.type
_entity.pdbx_description
1 polymer ?
#
loop_
_entity_poly.entity_id
_entity_poly.type
_entity_poly.pdbx_seq_one_letter_code
_entity_poly.pdbx_strand_id
1 'polypeptide(L)'
;MAVENSNIALHAENLTKTFGDFTAVDHISFKVKKGEIFGFLGANGAGKTTAMRMLSGLSIPTSGTATVAGFDVYTQTEKIKKNIGYMSQKFSLYGNLTVQENLDFFGGIYGVPRKKIKEKSSELLRQLHLEAEKNKLVSELPLGWKQKLAFSVAVFHEPQLVFLDEPTGGVDPLTRRQFWNMIYEASDRGVTIFVTTHYMDEAEYCDRVSIMVDGKIAALDTPANLKKQFDAKNMDDVFYELARGAKRAE
;
A
#
# COMPACT_ATOMS: atom_id res chain seq x y z
N MET A 1 -26.03 2.39 13.39
CA MET A 1 -24.61 2.79 13.62
C MET A 1 -23.65 1.61 13.83
N ALA A 2 -24.04 0.46 14.40
CA ALA A 2 -23.11 -0.67 14.61
C ALA A 2 -22.84 -1.54 13.34
N VAL A 3 -23.75 -1.59 12.39
CA VAL A 3 -23.64 -2.44 11.18
C VAL A 3 -22.74 -1.78 10.11
N GLU A 4 -22.67 -0.45 10.04
CA GLU A 4 -21.81 0.25 9.07
C GLU A 4 -20.32 0.11 9.38
N ASN A 5 -19.93 -0.08 10.64
CA ASN A 5 -18.52 -0.21 11.03
C ASN A 5 -17.92 -1.61 10.71
N SER A 6 -18.73 -2.62 10.45
CA SER A 6 -18.24 -3.99 10.21
C SER A 6 -17.54 -4.16 8.85
N ASN A 7 -17.80 -3.26 7.88
CA ASN A 7 -17.25 -3.33 6.52
C ASN A 7 -16.09 -2.36 6.26
N ILE A 8 -15.55 -1.70 7.29
CA ILE A 8 -14.44 -0.75 7.16
C ILE A 8 -13.14 -1.43 7.59
N ALA A 9 -12.14 -1.42 6.71
CA ALA A 9 -10.79 -1.90 6.99
C ALA A 9 -9.90 -0.81 7.59
N LEU A 10 -10.09 0.45 7.16
CA LEU A 10 -9.35 1.60 7.63
C LEU A 10 -10.28 2.81 7.73
N HIS A 11 -10.19 3.53 8.85
CA HIS A 11 -10.86 4.81 9.07
C HIS A 11 -9.89 5.81 9.66
N ALA A 12 -9.72 6.95 9.01
CA ALA A 12 -8.96 8.11 9.51
C ALA A 12 -9.88 9.32 9.62
N GLU A 13 -9.74 10.11 10.69
CA GLU A 13 -10.51 11.31 10.94
C GLU A 13 -9.59 12.41 11.46
N ASN A 14 -9.51 13.52 10.69
CA ASN A 14 -8.64 14.68 10.94
C ASN A 14 -7.19 14.31 11.25
N LEU A 15 -6.69 13.24 10.64
CA LEU A 15 -5.36 12.71 10.89
C LEU A 15 -4.30 13.71 10.43
N THR A 16 -3.41 14.09 11.35
CA THR A 16 -2.42 15.15 11.13
C THR A 16 -1.03 14.71 11.56
N LYS A 17 -0.01 15.12 10.80
CA LYS A 17 1.40 14.94 11.17
C LYS A 17 2.20 16.22 10.93
N THR A 18 2.80 16.72 12.00
CA THR A 18 3.74 17.86 11.96
C THR A 18 5.15 17.41 12.33
N PHE A 19 6.14 18.08 11.78
CA PHE A 19 7.57 17.97 12.10
C PHE A 19 8.11 19.40 12.32
N GLY A 20 8.21 19.82 13.57
CA GLY A 20 8.43 21.22 13.89
C GLY A 20 7.32 22.10 13.30
N ASP A 21 7.69 23.11 12.52
CA ASP A 21 6.73 24.03 11.86
C ASP A 21 6.16 23.46 10.54
N PHE A 22 6.68 22.34 10.07
CA PHE A 22 6.22 21.73 8.82
C PHE A 22 5.10 20.72 9.05
N THR A 23 3.92 20.97 8.47
CA THR A 23 2.78 20.04 8.50
C THR A 23 2.83 19.13 7.27
N ALA A 24 3.30 17.90 7.43
CA ALA A 24 3.43 16.94 6.32
C ALA A 24 2.08 16.36 5.89
N VAL A 25 1.18 16.11 6.84
CA VAL A 25 -0.20 15.64 6.63
C VAL A 25 -1.12 16.53 7.44
N ASP A 26 -2.13 17.10 6.81
CA ASP A 26 -2.98 18.16 7.35
C ASP A 26 -4.47 17.76 7.34
N HIS A 27 -4.96 17.29 8.49
CA HIS A 27 -6.38 17.00 8.77
C HIS A 27 -7.06 16.08 7.74
N ILE A 28 -6.38 15.00 7.30
CA ILE A 28 -6.97 14.08 6.33
C ILE A 28 -8.04 13.19 6.98
N SER A 29 -9.17 13.00 6.29
CA SER A 29 -10.28 12.16 6.72
C SER A 29 -10.76 11.29 5.58
N PHE A 30 -10.77 9.96 5.76
CA PHE A 30 -11.25 9.01 4.75
C PHE A 30 -11.51 7.63 5.35
N LYS A 31 -12.20 6.79 4.58
CA LYS A 31 -12.49 5.39 4.92
C LYS A 31 -12.14 4.48 3.76
N VAL A 32 -11.61 3.31 4.07
CA VAL A 32 -11.36 2.22 3.11
C VAL A 32 -12.21 1.03 3.50
N LYS A 33 -12.94 0.47 2.55
CA LYS A 33 -13.80 -0.71 2.76
C LYS A 33 -12.95 -1.99 2.73
N LYS A 34 -13.44 -3.06 3.34
CA LYS A 34 -12.80 -4.38 3.26
C LYS A 34 -12.85 -4.90 1.83
N GLY A 35 -11.75 -5.47 1.37
CA GLY A 35 -11.58 -5.98 0.00
C GLY A 35 -11.43 -4.90 -1.07
N GLU A 36 -11.40 -3.61 -0.70
CA GLU A 36 -11.25 -2.49 -1.64
C GLU A 36 -9.79 -2.32 -2.05
N ILE A 37 -9.55 -2.01 -3.32
CA ILE A 37 -8.28 -1.47 -3.82
C ILE A 37 -8.37 0.05 -3.78
N PHE A 38 -7.73 0.66 -2.78
CA PHE A 38 -7.75 2.09 -2.54
C PHE A 38 -6.44 2.74 -2.95
N GLY A 39 -6.50 3.61 -3.96
CA GLY A 39 -5.37 4.39 -4.45
C GLY A 39 -5.16 5.67 -3.62
N PHE A 40 -3.92 5.93 -3.19
CA PHE A 40 -3.52 7.14 -2.50
C PHE A 40 -2.49 7.89 -3.34
N LEU A 41 -2.98 8.79 -4.20
CA LEU A 41 -2.24 9.42 -5.28
C LEU A 41 -1.73 10.81 -4.88
N GLY A 42 -0.71 11.29 -5.58
CA GLY A 42 -0.18 12.64 -5.40
C GLY A 42 1.27 12.75 -5.84
N ALA A 43 1.77 13.97 -6.02
CA ALA A 43 3.17 14.24 -6.33
C ALA A 43 4.12 13.76 -5.22
N ASN A 44 5.40 13.69 -5.52
CA ASN A 44 6.44 13.51 -4.51
C ASN A 44 6.38 14.66 -3.49
N GLY A 45 6.55 14.36 -2.21
CA GLY A 45 6.42 15.36 -1.14
C GLY A 45 4.98 15.72 -0.74
N ALA A 46 3.92 15.22 -1.40
CA ALA A 46 2.54 15.49 -1.04
C ALA A 46 2.12 14.98 0.35
N GLY A 47 2.91 14.07 0.97
CA GLY A 47 2.63 13.52 2.30
C GLY A 47 2.18 12.06 2.30
N LYS A 48 2.08 11.39 1.13
CA LYS A 48 1.59 10.00 0.97
C LYS A 48 2.30 9.00 1.90
N THR A 49 3.62 8.91 1.82
CA THR A 49 4.43 8.00 2.65
C THR A 49 4.30 8.32 4.14
N THR A 50 4.18 9.61 4.51
CA THR A 50 3.96 10.02 5.91
C THR A 50 2.60 9.54 6.42
N ALA A 51 1.53 9.71 5.64
CA ALA A 51 0.19 9.20 5.98
C ALA A 51 0.22 7.66 6.12
N MET A 52 0.81 6.95 5.15
CA MET A 52 0.94 5.50 5.20
C MET A 52 1.72 5.02 6.43
N ARG A 53 2.81 5.70 6.82
CA ARG A 53 3.59 5.36 8.02
C ARG A 53 2.81 5.55 9.31
N MET A 54 1.91 6.55 9.39
CA MET A 54 1.01 6.69 10.54
C MET A 54 0.02 5.52 10.60
N LEU A 55 -0.61 5.20 9.49
CA LEU A 55 -1.62 4.15 9.39
C LEU A 55 -1.05 2.74 9.61
N SER A 56 0.19 2.50 9.20
CA SER A 56 0.89 1.21 9.45
C SER A 56 1.50 1.07 10.85
N GLY A 57 1.33 2.08 11.73
CA GLY A 57 1.90 2.07 13.08
C GLY A 57 3.41 2.29 13.13
N LEU A 58 4.03 2.81 12.05
CA LEU A 58 5.45 3.15 11.98
C LEU A 58 5.75 4.58 12.43
N SER A 59 4.72 5.42 12.56
CA SER A 59 4.84 6.80 13.03
C SER A 59 3.58 7.18 13.82
N ILE A 60 3.74 7.81 14.97
CA ILE A 60 2.61 8.29 15.76
C ILE A 60 2.08 9.58 15.13
N PRO A 61 0.77 9.73 14.90
CA PRO A 61 0.16 10.99 14.46
C PRO A 61 0.38 12.10 15.49
N THR A 62 0.33 13.35 15.05
CA THR A 62 0.36 14.53 15.95
C THR A 62 -1.03 14.78 16.54
N SER A 63 -2.09 14.60 15.73
CA SER A 63 -3.48 14.73 16.15
C SER A 63 -4.43 13.97 15.21
N GLY A 64 -5.72 13.99 15.52
CA GLY A 64 -6.74 13.23 14.83
C GLY A 64 -6.86 11.80 15.36
N THR A 65 -7.62 10.95 14.69
CA THR A 65 -7.82 9.54 15.06
C THR A 65 -7.72 8.65 13.82
N ALA A 66 -7.27 7.41 14.02
CA ALA A 66 -7.41 6.40 12.98
C ALA A 66 -7.50 4.99 13.58
N THR A 67 -8.23 4.12 12.87
CA THR A 67 -8.28 2.69 13.12
C THR A 67 -7.89 1.93 11.87
N VAL A 68 -7.06 0.91 12.01
CA VAL A 68 -6.56 0.07 10.93
C VAL A 68 -6.74 -1.40 11.31
N ALA A 69 -7.41 -2.18 10.48
CA ALA A 69 -7.79 -3.57 10.78
C ALA A 69 -8.51 -3.69 12.15
N GLY A 70 -9.28 -2.67 12.56
CA GLY A 70 -9.98 -2.60 13.83
C GLY A 70 -9.12 -2.18 15.04
N PHE A 71 -7.85 -1.82 14.84
CA PHE A 71 -6.91 -1.41 15.90
C PHE A 71 -6.59 0.07 15.84
N ASP A 72 -6.48 0.71 17.01
CA ASP A 72 -6.15 2.12 17.17
C ASP A 72 -4.66 2.41 16.89
N VAL A 73 -4.36 3.45 16.12
CA VAL A 73 -2.99 3.80 15.68
C VAL A 73 -2.11 4.37 16.79
N TYR A 74 -2.64 4.76 17.92
CA TYR A 74 -1.86 5.28 19.07
C TYR A 74 -1.49 4.19 20.06
N THR A 75 -2.46 3.32 20.37
CA THR A 75 -2.37 2.40 21.51
C THR A 75 -2.15 0.94 21.11
N GLN A 76 -2.40 0.57 19.83
CA GLN A 76 -2.41 -0.82 19.37
C GLN A 76 -1.51 -1.07 18.15
N THR A 77 -0.42 -0.30 18.02
CA THR A 77 0.50 -0.35 16.87
C THR A 77 1.06 -1.76 16.61
N GLU A 78 1.40 -2.51 17.67
CA GLU A 78 1.90 -3.87 17.52
C GLU A 78 0.83 -4.85 16.99
N LYS A 79 -0.44 -4.62 17.31
CA LYS A 79 -1.53 -5.40 16.73
C LYS A 79 -1.73 -5.03 15.26
N ILE A 80 -1.65 -3.74 14.92
CA ILE A 80 -1.68 -3.29 13.52
C ILE A 80 -0.61 -4.02 12.72
N LYS A 81 0.67 -3.93 13.13
CA LYS A 81 1.80 -4.55 12.43
C LYS A 81 1.66 -6.06 12.18
N LYS A 82 0.99 -6.78 13.11
CA LYS A 82 0.73 -8.22 12.97
C LYS A 82 -0.42 -8.55 12.02
N ASN A 83 -1.32 -7.60 11.75
CA ASN A 83 -2.53 -7.81 10.96
C ASN A 83 -2.48 -7.13 9.58
N ILE A 84 -1.38 -6.43 9.27
CA ILE A 84 -1.16 -5.80 7.98
C ILE A 84 0.03 -6.40 7.26
N GLY A 85 0.00 -6.37 5.92
CA GLY A 85 1.18 -6.50 5.09
C GLY A 85 1.75 -5.12 4.77
N TYR A 86 3.06 -5.02 4.57
CA TYR A 86 3.71 -3.77 4.21
C TYR A 86 4.82 -3.98 3.19
N MET A 87 4.71 -3.32 2.05
CA MET A 87 5.75 -3.25 1.04
C MET A 87 6.21 -1.81 0.90
N SER A 88 7.44 -1.50 1.33
CA SER A 88 7.99 -0.15 1.25
C SER A 88 8.54 0.15 -0.14
N GLN A 89 8.62 1.45 -0.48
CA GLN A 89 9.22 1.94 -1.72
C GLN A 89 10.68 1.48 -1.89
N LYS A 90 11.47 1.52 -0.80
CA LYS A 90 12.79 0.91 -0.79
C LYS A 90 12.63 -0.60 -0.59
N PHE A 91 13.35 -1.36 -1.38
CA PHE A 91 13.31 -2.81 -1.36
C PHE A 91 13.45 -3.36 0.08
N SER A 92 12.41 -4.04 0.57
CA SER A 92 12.30 -4.45 1.98
C SER A 92 12.81 -5.87 2.27
N LEU A 93 13.17 -6.64 1.23
CA LEU A 93 13.74 -7.98 1.40
C LEU A 93 15.25 -7.90 1.65
N TYR A 94 15.78 -8.90 2.35
CA TYR A 94 17.21 -9.00 2.61
C TYR A 94 17.95 -9.51 1.38
N GLY A 95 18.71 -8.63 0.72
CA GLY A 95 19.42 -8.94 -0.52
C GLY A 95 20.53 -9.99 -0.33
N ASN A 96 21.07 -10.10 0.85
CA ASN A 96 22.10 -11.07 1.26
C ASN A 96 21.53 -12.42 1.74
N LEU A 97 20.23 -12.57 1.76
CA LEU A 97 19.54 -13.84 1.97
C LEU A 97 19.02 -14.37 0.62
N THR A 98 18.91 -15.69 0.53
CA THR A 98 18.27 -16.35 -0.61
C THR A 98 16.76 -16.08 -0.63
N VAL A 99 16.13 -16.40 -1.75
CA VAL A 99 14.67 -16.34 -1.88
C VAL A 99 13.98 -17.15 -0.77
N GLN A 100 14.43 -18.41 -0.57
CA GLN A 100 13.87 -19.28 0.46
C GLN A 100 14.09 -18.74 1.88
N GLU A 101 15.28 -18.25 2.18
CA GLU A 101 15.60 -17.69 3.50
C GLU A 101 14.77 -16.44 3.80
N ASN A 102 14.48 -15.58 2.81
CA ASN A 102 13.56 -14.45 2.99
C ASN A 102 12.15 -14.93 3.34
N LEU A 103 11.62 -15.93 2.64
CA LEU A 103 10.29 -16.50 2.92
C LEU A 103 10.23 -17.11 4.32
N ASP A 104 11.25 -17.85 4.73
CA ASP A 104 11.35 -18.47 6.05
C ASP A 104 11.44 -17.40 7.17
N PHE A 105 12.25 -16.37 6.94
CA PHE A 105 12.46 -15.27 7.88
C PHE A 105 11.18 -14.46 8.10
N PHE A 106 10.55 -13.97 7.01
CA PHE A 106 9.33 -13.18 7.13
C PHE A 106 8.14 -14.01 7.61
N GLY A 107 8.03 -15.27 7.17
CA GLY A 107 7.03 -16.19 7.70
C GLY A 107 7.17 -16.36 9.22
N GLY A 108 8.42 -16.45 9.72
CA GLY A 108 8.70 -16.50 11.15
C GLY A 108 8.35 -15.23 11.90
N ILE A 109 8.68 -14.04 11.35
CA ILE A 109 8.33 -12.74 11.95
C ILE A 109 6.82 -12.58 12.09
N TYR A 110 6.06 -12.97 11.06
CA TYR A 110 4.60 -12.92 11.09
C TYR A 110 3.94 -14.04 11.90
N GLY A 111 4.76 -14.92 12.54
CA GLY A 111 4.24 -15.98 13.40
C GLY A 111 3.58 -17.15 12.66
N VAL A 112 3.86 -17.30 11.36
CA VAL A 112 3.35 -18.44 10.58
C VAL A 112 4.02 -19.74 11.08
N PRO A 113 3.28 -20.83 11.39
CA PRO A 113 3.87 -22.08 11.82
C PRO A 113 4.85 -22.66 10.78
N ARG A 114 6.01 -23.17 11.22
CA ARG A 114 7.08 -23.69 10.33
C ARG A 114 6.59 -24.64 9.24
N LYS A 115 5.67 -25.55 9.58
CA LYS A 115 5.09 -26.47 8.59
C LYS A 115 4.34 -25.71 7.48
N LYS A 116 3.53 -24.71 7.85
CA LYS A 116 2.81 -23.85 6.91
C LYS A 116 3.74 -22.96 6.09
N ILE A 117 4.86 -22.49 6.67
CA ILE A 117 5.87 -21.71 5.92
C ILE A 117 6.37 -22.54 4.75
N LYS A 118 6.77 -23.79 4.98
CA LYS A 118 7.30 -24.67 3.93
C LYS A 118 6.29 -24.94 2.83
N GLU A 119 5.02 -25.22 3.18
CA GLU A 119 3.93 -25.46 2.24
C GLU A 119 3.65 -24.20 1.40
N LYS A 120 3.46 -23.05 2.05
CA LYS A 120 3.19 -21.77 1.39
C LYS A 120 4.37 -21.30 0.54
N SER A 121 5.61 -21.46 0.99
CA SER A 121 6.80 -21.10 0.22
C SER A 121 6.89 -21.91 -1.07
N SER A 122 6.65 -23.24 -1.00
CA SER A 122 6.67 -24.09 -2.19
C SER A 122 5.57 -23.70 -3.19
N GLU A 123 4.38 -23.40 -2.71
CA GLU A 123 3.27 -22.92 -3.53
C GLU A 123 3.59 -21.57 -4.19
N LEU A 124 4.08 -20.61 -3.42
CA LEU A 124 4.45 -19.28 -3.88
C LEU A 124 5.55 -19.34 -4.95
N LEU A 125 6.62 -20.11 -4.71
CA LEU A 125 7.70 -20.27 -5.67
C LEU A 125 7.21 -20.81 -6.99
N ARG A 126 6.27 -21.78 -6.97
CA ARG A 126 5.64 -22.31 -8.18
C ARG A 126 4.80 -21.25 -8.90
N GLN A 127 3.97 -20.48 -8.18
CA GLN A 127 3.14 -19.42 -8.75
C GLN A 127 3.98 -18.32 -9.41
N LEU A 128 5.13 -17.99 -8.81
CA LEU A 128 6.06 -16.99 -9.34
C LEU A 128 7.04 -17.54 -10.38
N HIS A 129 7.04 -18.86 -10.64
CA HIS A 129 8.04 -19.56 -11.47
C HIS A 129 9.47 -19.33 -10.98
N LEU A 130 9.66 -19.39 -9.64
CA LEU A 130 10.93 -19.14 -8.94
C LEU A 130 11.52 -20.40 -8.28
N GLU A 131 11.02 -21.61 -8.62
CA GLU A 131 11.49 -22.85 -8.01
C GLU A 131 12.99 -23.08 -8.25
N ALA A 132 13.47 -22.77 -9.47
CA ALA A 132 14.89 -22.88 -9.82
C ALA A 132 15.76 -21.83 -9.10
N GLU A 133 15.16 -20.70 -8.72
CA GLU A 133 15.84 -19.55 -8.15
C GLU A 133 15.81 -19.52 -6.60
N LYS A 134 15.16 -20.51 -5.97
CA LYS A 134 14.93 -20.54 -4.52
C LYS A 134 16.18 -20.35 -3.65
N ASN A 135 17.32 -20.83 -4.16
CA ASN A 135 18.61 -20.76 -3.47
C ASN A 135 19.48 -19.57 -3.93
N LYS A 136 19.04 -18.75 -4.88
CA LYS A 136 19.75 -17.54 -5.30
C LYS A 136 19.53 -16.43 -4.29
N LEU A 137 20.53 -15.57 -4.14
CA LEU A 137 20.43 -14.36 -3.35
C LEU A 137 19.38 -13.41 -3.98
N VAL A 138 18.58 -12.80 -3.13
CA VAL A 138 17.58 -11.84 -3.61
C VAL A 138 18.22 -10.66 -4.33
N SER A 139 19.45 -10.23 -3.95
CA SER A 139 20.21 -9.20 -4.66
C SER A 139 20.45 -9.52 -6.14
N GLU A 140 20.53 -10.80 -6.53
CA GLU A 140 20.80 -11.27 -7.89
C GLU A 140 19.56 -11.32 -8.79
N LEU A 141 18.35 -11.23 -8.21
CA LEU A 141 17.12 -11.25 -8.98
C LEU A 141 16.90 -9.95 -9.77
N PRO A 142 16.29 -10.02 -10.97
CA PRO A 142 15.77 -8.84 -11.66
C PRO A 142 14.76 -8.06 -10.81
N LEU A 143 14.66 -6.74 -11.00
CA LEU A 143 13.81 -5.86 -10.20
C LEU A 143 12.34 -6.32 -10.15
N GLY A 144 11.76 -6.69 -11.29
CA GLY A 144 10.37 -7.13 -11.34
C GLY A 144 10.10 -8.41 -10.52
N TRP A 145 11.07 -9.33 -10.44
CA TRP A 145 10.95 -10.52 -9.60
C TRP A 145 11.09 -10.17 -8.12
N LYS A 146 11.99 -9.24 -7.79
CA LYS A 146 12.13 -8.71 -6.44
C LYS A 146 10.82 -8.09 -5.95
N GLN A 147 10.15 -7.30 -6.79
CA GLN A 147 8.87 -6.67 -6.43
C GLN A 147 7.76 -7.70 -6.24
N LYS A 148 7.63 -8.67 -7.15
CA LYS A 148 6.66 -9.77 -7.00
C LYS A 148 6.89 -10.56 -5.73
N LEU A 149 8.15 -10.88 -5.41
CA LEU A 149 8.51 -11.56 -4.17
C LEU A 149 8.19 -10.70 -2.94
N ALA A 150 8.49 -9.40 -2.96
CA ALA A 150 8.20 -8.49 -1.87
C ALA A 150 6.69 -8.37 -1.59
N PHE A 151 5.87 -8.25 -2.65
CA PHE A 151 4.41 -8.29 -2.52
C PHE A 151 3.94 -9.62 -1.93
N SER A 152 4.45 -10.74 -2.43
CA SER A 152 4.09 -12.07 -1.95
C SER A 152 4.44 -12.27 -0.47
N VAL A 153 5.58 -11.74 -0.03
CA VAL A 153 5.96 -11.71 1.39
C VAL A 153 4.98 -10.85 2.20
N ALA A 154 4.56 -9.69 1.68
CA ALA A 154 3.61 -8.82 2.36
C ALA A 154 2.23 -9.48 2.57
N VAL A 155 1.81 -10.38 1.68
CA VAL A 155 0.54 -11.13 1.80
C VAL A 155 0.70 -12.54 2.41
N PHE A 156 1.92 -12.96 2.73
CA PHE A 156 2.25 -14.35 3.11
C PHE A 156 1.50 -14.86 4.34
N HIS A 157 1.25 -14.00 5.30
CA HIS A 157 0.53 -14.31 6.54
C HIS A 157 -0.99 -14.04 6.46
N GLU A 158 -1.52 -13.80 5.24
CA GLU A 158 -2.95 -13.54 4.98
C GLU A 158 -3.49 -12.35 5.78
N PRO A 159 -2.89 -11.16 5.63
CA PRO A 159 -3.32 -9.98 6.36
C PRO A 159 -4.69 -9.49 5.87
N GLN A 160 -5.41 -8.76 6.73
CA GLN A 160 -6.68 -8.13 6.34
C GLN A 160 -6.48 -6.92 5.41
N LEU A 161 -5.33 -6.26 5.51
CA LEU A 161 -4.99 -5.06 4.74
C LEU A 161 -3.50 -5.06 4.41
N VAL A 162 -3.17 -4.67 3.18
CA VAL A 162 -1.79 -4.53 2.71
C VAL A 162 -1.53 -3.10 2.28
N PHE A 163 -0.44 -2.52 2.77
CA PHE A 163 0.09 -1.24 2.34
C PHE A 163 1.19 -1.44 1.29
N LEU A 164 1.06 -0.79 0.15
CA LEU A 164 2.01 -0.84 -0.95
C LEU A 164 2.50 0.59 -1.25
N ASP A 165 3.77 0.88 -0.96
CA ASP A 165 4.36 2.21 -1.16
C ASP A 165 5.09 2.26 -2.50
N GLU A 166 4.45 2.84 -3.52
CA GLU A 166 4.94 2.96 -4.90
C GLU A 166 5.49 1.65 -5.48
N PRO A 167 4.69 0.55 -5.44
CA PRO A 167 5.19 -0.81 -5.65
C PRO A 167 5.68 -1.08 -7.08
N THR A 168 5.27 -0.27 -8.05
CA THR A 168 5.56 -0.43 -9.48
C THR A 168 6.63 0.53 -9.98
N GLY A 169 7.26 1.27 -9.07
CA GLY A 169 8.32 2.21 -9.40
C GLY A 169 9.51 1.55 -10.10
N GLY A 170 9.89 2.07 -11.29
CA GLY A 170 11.08 1.62 -12.02
C GLY A 170 10.97 0.30 -12.77
N VAL A 171 9.78 -0.32 -12.87
CA VAL A 171 9.56 -1.52 -13.69
C VAL A 171 8.98 -1.18 -15.06
N ASP A 172 9.23 -2.08 -16.02
CA ASP A 172 8.65 -2.00 -17.35
C ASP A 172 7.13 -2.18 -17.35
N PRO A 173 6.41 -1.74 -18.42
CA PRO A 173 4.95 -1.81 -18.49
C PRO A 173 4.38 -3.23 -18.36
N LEU A 174 5.07 -4.25 -18.88
CA LEU A 174 4.60 -5.64 -18.79
C LEU A 174 4.67 -6.15 -17.36
N THR A 175 5.79 -5.91 -16.68
CA THR A 175 5.97 -6.24 -15.26
C THR A 175 4.96 -5.50 -14.38
N ARG A 176 4.70 -4.21 -14.67
CA ARG A 176 3.67 -3.42 -13.98
C ARG A 176 2.29 -4.07 -14.10
N ARG A 177 1.88 -4.45 -15.30
CA ARG A 177 0.60 -5.13 -15.52
C ARG A 177 0.50 -6.46 -14.76
N GLN A 178 1.56 -7.25 -14.78
CA GLN A 178 1.61 -8.51 -14.02
C GLN A 178 1.51 -8.28 -12.52
N PHE A 179 2.12 -7.21 -12.00
CA PHE A 179 2.02 -6.84 -10.60
C PHE A 179 0.59 -6.45 -10.22
N TRP A 180 -0.10 -5.67 -11.07
CA TRP A 180 -1.51 -5.31 -10.85
C TRP A 180 -2.43 -6.54 -10.88
N ASN A 181 -2.15 -7.54 -11.72
CA ASN A 181 -2.89 -8.80 -11.67
C ASN A 181 -2.75 -9.49 -10.31
N MET A 182 -1.56 -9.50 -9.70
CA MET A 182 -1.35 -10.05 -8.35
C MET A 182 -2.13 -9.26 -7.29
N ILE A 183 -2.25 -7.93 -7.44
CA ILE A 183 -3.08 -7.08 -6.56
C ILE A 183 -4.55 -7.49 -6.69
N TYR A 184 -5.08 -7.64 -7.90
CA TYR A 184 -6.46 -8.08 -8.13
C TYR A 184 -6.73 -9.46 -7.52
N GLU A 185 -5.86 -10.42 -7.76
CA GLU A 185 -5.98 -11.76 -7.16
C GLU A 185 -5.99 -11.74 -5.63
N ALA A 186 -5.24 -10.84 -5.00
CA ALA A 186 -5.26 -10.68 -3.55
C ALA A 186 -6.56 -10.04 -3.08
N SER A 187 -7.05 -9.00 -3.78
CA SER A 187 -8.33 -8.34 -3.49
C SER A 187 -9.52 -9.31 -3.66
N ASP A 188 -9.53 -10.13 -4.72
CA ASP A 188 -10.56 -11.17 -4.95
C ASP A 188 -10.61 -12.20 -3.81
N ARG A 189 -9.48 -12.44 -3.13
CA ARG A 189 -9.42 -13.27 -1.91
C ARG A 189 -9.85 -12.52 -0.64
N GLY A 190 -10.28 -11.26 -0.75
CA GLY A 190 -10.77 -10.43 0.35
C GLY A 190 -9.71 -9.60 1.07
N VAL A 191 -8.48 -9.55 0.56
CA VAL A 191 -7.42 -8.67 1.11
C VAL A 191 -7.71 -7.23 0.69
N THR A 192 -7.77 -6.31 1.65
CA THR A 192 -7.86 -4.88 1.36
C THR A 192 -6.50 -4.36 0.92
N ILE A 193 -6.45 -3.56 -0.14
CA ILE A 193 -5.20 -3.00 -0.67
C ILE A 193 -5.20 -1.49 -0.53
N PHE A 194 -4.17 -0.95 0.09
CA PHE A 194 -3.89 0.49 0.13
C PHE A 194 -2.60 0.75 -0.63
N VAL A 195 -2.69 1.33 -1.81
CA VAL A 195 -1.53 1.55 -2.69
C VAL A 195 -1.26 3.04 -2.86
N THR A 196 0.00 3.46 -2.62
CA THR A 196 0.44 4.81 -3.00
C THR A 196 1.08 4.76 -4.38
N THR A 197 0.85 5.80 -5.16
CA THR A 197 1.52 5.98 -6.44
C THR A 197 1.58 7.46 -6.82
N HIS A 198 2.54 7.82 -7.63
CA HIS A 198 2.61 9.11 -8.34
C HIS A 198 2.26 8.97 -9.82
N TYR A 199 1.97 7.75 -10.29
CA TYR A 199 1.51 7.48 -11.65
C TYR A 199 -0.02 7.60 -11.71
N MET A 200 -0.52 8.62 -12.41
CA MET A 200 -1.97 8.88 -12.47
C MET A 200 -2.73 7.84 -13.28
N ASP A 201 -2.08 7.18 -14.24
CA ASP A 201 -2.66 6.05 -14.99
C ASP A 201 -2.98 4.85 -14.10
N GLU A 202 -2.26 4.66 -12.99
CA GLU A 202 -2.54 3.59 -12.03
C GLU A 202 -3.83 3.83 -11.22
N ALA A 203 -4.34 5.05 -11.18
CA ALA A 203 -5.64 5.34 -10.60
C ALA A 203 -6.77 4.50 -11.21
N GLU A 204 -6.69 4.24 -12.53
CA GLU A 204 -7.71 3.47 -13.25
C GLU A 204 -7.79 1.99 -12.80
N TYR A 205 -6.78 1.51 -12.08
CA TYR A 205 -6.75 0.16 -11.53
C TYR A 205 -7.35 0.06 -10.12
N CYS A 206 -7.72 1.19 -9.52
CA CYS A 206 -8.26 1.26 -8.16
C CYS A 206 -9.78 1.41 -8.16
N ASP A 207 -10.46 0.86 -7.15
CA ASP A 207 -11.91 1.05 -6.95
C ASP A 207 -12.24 2.50 -6.61
N ARG A 208 -11.46 3.08 -5.69
CA ARG A 208 -11.51 4.50 -5.35
C ARG A 208 -10.10 5.05 -5.17
N VAL A 209 -9.98 6.34 -5.38
CA VAL A 209 -8.72 7.05 -5.23
C VAL A 209 -8.88 8.31 -4.39
N SER A 210 -7.87 8.58 -3.60
CA SER A 210 -7.68 9.85 -2.92
C SER A 210 -6.50 10.56 -3.56
N ILE A 211 -6.69 11.81 -3.96
CA ILE A 211 -5.62 12.65 -4.53
C ILE A 211 -5.12 13.60 -3.44
N MET A 212 -3.86 13.47 -3.11
CA MET A 212 -3.21 14.25 -2.07
C MET A 212 -2.40 15.40 -2.67
N VAL A 213 -2.68 16.62 -2.22
CA VAL A 213 -1.97 17.86 -2.60
C VAL A 213 -1.62 18.61 -1.33
N ASP A 214 -0.37 19.05 -1.19
CA ASP A 214 0.11 19.86 -0.05
C ASP A 214 -0.26 19.33 1.36
N GLY A 215 -0.26 18.00 1.52
CA GLY A 215 -0.59 17.35 2.79
C GLY A 215 -2.08 17.15 3.03
N LYS A 216 -2.96 17.56 2.11
CA LYS A 216 -4.43 17.45 2.23
C LYS A 216 -5.00 16.53 1.17
N ILE A 217 -6.15 15.93 1.45
CA ILE A 217 -6.95 15.25 0.44
C ILE A 217 -7.69 16.31 -0.36
N ALA A 218 -7.31 16.51 -1.61
CA ALA A 218 -7.94 17.46 -2.53
C ALA A 218 -9.20 16.88 -3.20
N ALA A 219 -9.21 15.56 -3.46
CA ALA A 219 -10.36 14.85 -4.01
C ALA A 219 -10.34 13.39 -3.58
N LEU A 220 -11.52 12.75 -3.46
CA LEU A 220 -11.69 11.34 -3.13
C LEU A 220 -12.99 10.82 -3.75
N ASP A 221 -12.87 9.93 -4.74
CA ASP A 221 -14.00 9.20 -5.34
C ASP A 221 -13.46 8.06 -6.24
N THR A 222 -14.35 7.41 -7.00
CA THR A 222 -13.96 6.52 -8.10
C THR A 222 -13.28 7.31 -9.22
N PRO A 223 -12.32 6.71 -9.96
CA PRO A 223 -11.68 7.40 -11.09
C PRO A 223 -12.70 7.96 -12.11
N ALA A 224 -13.77 7.20 -12.39
CA ALA A 224 -14.83 7.62 -13.31
C ALA A 224 -15.57 8.89 -12.83
N ASN A 225 -15.90 8.96 -11.52
CA ASN A 225 -16.58 10.11 -10.94
C ASN A 225 -15.67 11.34 -10.92
N LEU A 226 -14.38 11.16 -10.58
CA LEU A 226 -13.41 12.27 -10.60
C LEU A 226 -13.25 12.84 -12.00
N LYS A 227 -13.06 12.00 -13.02
CA LYS A 227 -13.00 12.47 -14.40
C LYS A 227 -14.24 13.26 -14.81
N LYS A 228 -15.42 12.80 -14.42
CA LYS A 228 -16.69 13.52 -14.68
C LYS A 228 -16.79 14.84 -13.91
N GLN A 229 -16.38 14.86 -12.63
CA GLN A 229 -16.42 16.05 -11.78
C GLN A 229 -15.55 17.19 -12.31
N PHE A 230 -14.37 16.85 -12.85
CA PHE A 230 -13.39 17.82 -13.36
C PHE A 230 -13.46 18.00 -14.89
N ASP A 231 -14.46 17.42 -15.57
CA ASP A 231 -14.57 17.42 -17.06
C ASP A 231 -13.25 16.99 -17.74
N ALA A 232 -12.59 15.98 -17.16
CA ALA A 232 -11.26 15.52 -17.52
C ALA A 232 -11.32 14.24 -18.37
N LYS A 233 -10.38 14.08 -19.30
CA LYS A 233 -10.29 12.88 -20.17
C LYS A 233 -9.61 11.70 -19.48
N ASN A 234 -8.67 11.98 -18.59
CA ASN A 234 -7.86 11.01 -17.85
C ASN A 234 -7.55 11.52 -16.45
N MET A 235 -6.90 10.71 -15.63
CA MET A 235 -6.57 11.09 -14.25
C MET A 235 -5.39 12.07 -14.15
N ASP A 236 -4.55 12.19 -15.19
CA ASP A 236 -3.52 13.23 -15.26
C ASP A 236 -4.16 14.63 -15.35
N ASP A 237 -5.20 14.80 -16.16
CA ASP A 237 -5.95 16.05 -16.26
C ASP A 237 -6.60 16.43 -14.91
N VAL A 238 -7.21 15.45 -14.21
CA VAL A 238 -7.77 15.65 -12.86
C VAL A 238 -6.69 16.13 -11.89
N PHE A 239 -5.56 15.45 -11.89
CA PHE A 239 -4.45 15.80 -11.01
C PHE A 239 -3.91 17.20 -11.34
N TYR A 240 -3.74 17.54 -12.61
CA TYR A 240 -3.26 18.85 -13.04
C TYR A 240 -4.15 19.98 -12.53
N GLU A 241 -5.48 19.84 -12.64
CA GLU A 241 -6.42 20.85 -12.12
C GLU A 241 -6.34 21.01 -10.61
N LEU A 242 -6.20 19.90 -9.86
CA LEU A 242 -6.07 19.92 -8.40
C LEU A 242 -4.73 20.47 -7.92
N ALA A 243 -3.64 20.21 -8.66
CA ALA A 243 -2.30 20.62 -8.29
C ALA A 243 -1.90 22.02 -8.76
N ARG A 244 -2.72 22.69 -9.57
CA ARG A 244 -2.43 23.99 -10.22
C ARG A 244 -2.01 25.11 -9.26
N GLY A 245 -2.37 25.03 -7.99
CA GLY A 245 -2.01 25.98 -6.94
C GLY A 245 -1.13 25.39 -5.84
N ALA A 246 -0.55 24.21 -6.06
CA ALA A 246 0.23 23.51 -5.05
C ALA A 246 1.53 24.27 -4.71
N LYS A 247 1.81 24.42 -3.41
CA LYS A 247 3.00 25.11 -2.89
C LYS A 247 4.23 24.21 -2.75
N ARG A 248 4.03 22.87 -2.80
CA ARG A 248 5.09 21.84 -2.62
C ARG A 248 5.53 21.16 -3.91
N ALA A 249 5.11 21.68 -5.05
CA ALA A 249 5.38 21.10 -6.38
C ALA A 249 6.73 21.53 -6.99
N GLU A 250 7.68 22.01 -6.16
CA GLU A 250 9.04 22.35 -6.56
C GLU A 250 10.06 21.29 -6.13
#